data_68b3da7e0a125151c835f2880817c861
#
_entry.id   68b3da7e0a125151c835f2880817c861
#
_cell.length_a   1.000
_cell.length_b   1.000
_cell.length_c   1.000
_cell.angle_alpha   90.00
_cell.angle_beta   90.00
_cell.angle_gamma   90.00
#
_symmetry.space_group_name_H-M   'P 1'
#
loop_
_entity.id
_entity.type
_entity.pdbx_description
1 polymer ?
#
loop_
_entity_poly.entity_id
_entity_poly.type
_entity_poly.pdbx_seq_one_letter_code
_entity_poly.pdbx_strand_id
1 'polypeptide(L)'
;MMDNSGILGILNLYAKLAELHNENAFKVRAYSSAAFNLKKIKISYGQMTDADLLSVPGVGKGVVDSIREITSTGKMEALDELLKITPGGIVEMLQIKGLGPKKVAVIWNALQIETVGELLDACRQNRLVEAKGFGLKTQAEIVRSIEFSLMSQGKWHYARLWEPATLFFEDFKKEFTGSQIAFTGAFRRAAIVLEAIEIICDIDPLEVLEYCESRDIPANINDVEIEATLNGQYPLVILCTDDASFERELFETTGSSSHLKLINYQRNDHFETESDYYHSKGYRWVLPEQREGRDELSEQYPTENFIEFWQLKGVLHNHTTYSDGLNSLREMAEFAKNQKYEYLGICDHSQSAGYAGGLKPEQLLKQIKEIDILNQEMAPFKIFKGIESDILSDGSLDYDAEILSQLDFVVASIHSGLNMDMDKAHLRLIRAIENPFTTILGHLTGRLLLLRNGYPINHEYIIDACAQNGVCIELNAHPYRLDLDWTWIQYSQKKGVMISINPDAHEKQGYHDMFFGTLAARKGGLLTKNTLNALSIEEFEKYLFDRKGKI
;
A
#
# COMPACT_ATOMS: atom_id res chain seq x y z
N MET A 1 11.97 4.95 38.48
CA MET A 1 13.01 5.95 38.16
C MET A 1 13.44 5.63 36.70
N MET A 2 13.46 6.65 35.84
CA MET A 2 13.86 6.45 34.44
C MET A 2 15.33 6.07 34.34
N ASP A 3 15.68 5.10 33.49
CA ASP A 3 17.07 4.69 33.29
C ASP A 3 17.84 5.71 32.41
N ASN A 4 19.15 5.55 32.33
CA ASN A 4 20.00 6.42 31.51
C ASN A 4 19.61 6.42 30.03
N SER A 5 19.10 5.30 29.49
CA SER A 5 18.69 5.16 28.10
C SER A 5 17.46 6.04 27.80
N GLY A 6 16.48 6.02 28.68
CA GLY A 6 15.29 6.87 28.60
C GLY A 6 15.63 8.36 28.64
N ILE A 7 16.51 8.76 29.59
CA ILE A 7 16.97 10.16 29.72
C ILE A 7 17.68 10.60 28.41
N LEU A 8 18.59 9.76 27.89
CA LEU A 8 19.29 10.04 26.62
C LEU A 8 18.34 10.12 25.45
N GLY A 9 17.32 9.27 25.42
CA GLY A 9 16.26 9.31 24.40
C GLY A 9 15.55 10.65 24.36
N ILE A 10 15.14 11.16 25.51
CA ILE A 10 14.48 12.48 25.68
C ILE A 10 15.40 13.62 25.22
N LEU A 11 16.66 13.65 25.70
CA LEU A 11 17.61 14.69 25.31
C LEU A 11 17.94 14.70 23.81
N ASN A 12 18.10 13.52 23.21
CA ASN A 12 18.35 13.39 21.77
C ASN A 12 17.13 13.82 20.94
N LEU A 13 15.92 13.42 21.34
CA LEU A 13 14.70 13.82 20.64
C LEU A 13 14.52 15.34 20.73
N TYR A 14 14.71 15.92 21.92
CA TYR A 14 14.69 17.36 22.11
C TYR A 14 15.67 18.07 21.17
N ALA A 15 16.92 17.62 21.10
CA ALA A 15 17.93 18.23 20.24
C ALA A 15 17.53 18.17 18.75
N LYS A 16 16.94 17.04 18.29
CA LYS A 16 16.46 16.88 16.92
C LYS A 16 15.27 17.81 16.62
N LEU A 17 14.29 17.89 17.51
CA LEU A 17 13.13 18.76 17.33
C LEU A 17 13.51 20.25 17.42
N ALA A 18 14.39 20.62 18.33
CA ALA A 18 14.92 21.98 18.41
C ALA A 18 15.66 22.39 17.13
N GLU A 19 16.44 21.48 16.49
CA GLU A 19 17.06 21.73 15.19
C GLU A 19 15.99 21.84 14.08
N LEU A 20 14.97 20.99 14.09
CA LEU A 20 13.88 20.99 13.12
C LEU A 20 13.12 22.32 13.12
N HIS A 21 12.84 22.85 14.30
CA HIS A 21 12.15 24.14 14.51
C HIS A 21 13.08 25.36 14.45
N ASN A 22 14.33 25.17 14.04
CA ASN A 22 15.33 26.24 13.93
C ASN A 22 15.57 27.01 15.25
N GLU A 23 15.53 26.32 16.40
CA GLU A 23 15.92 26.91 17.67
C GLU A 23 17.42 27.29 17.67
N ASN A 24 17.83 28.01 18.72
CA ASN A 24 19.20 28.49 18.88
C ASN A 24 20.22 27.36 18.66
N ALA A 25 21.09 27.50 17.66
CA ALA A 25 22.08 26.51 17.26
C ALA A 25 23.08 26.13 18.38
N PHE A 26 23.36 27.05 19.33
CA PHE A 26 24.20 26.75 20.48
C PHE A 26 23.47 25.80 21.45
N LYS A 27 22.17 26.00 21.66
CA LYS A 27 21.32 25.14 22.50
C LYS A 27 21.26 23.73 21.87
N VAL A 28 20.96 23.63 20.60
CA VAL A 28 20.93 22.34 19.85
C VAL A 28 22.25 21.59 19.99
N ARG A 29 23.39 22.27 19.77
CA ARG A 29 24.71 21.66 19.92
C ARG A 29 25.00 21.19 21.32
N ALA A 30 24.61 21.98 22.34
CA ALA A 30 24.82 21.63 23.75
C ALA A 30 24.11 20.32 24.10
N TYR A 31 22.81 20.17 23.74
CA TYR A 31 22.06 18.94 24.01
C TYR A 31 22.57 17.74 23.21
N SER A 32 22.91 17.92 21.92
CA SER A 32 23.49 16.85 21.10
C SER A 32 24.83 16.36 21.62
N SER A 33 25.74 17.30 21.99
CA SER A 33 27.06 16.96 22.52
C SER A 33 26.96 16.31 23.91
N ALA A 34 26.08 16.82 24.75
CA ALA A 34 25.83 16.26 26.08
C ALA A 34 25.32 14.82 25.99
N ALA A 35 24.30 14.56 25.14
CA ALA A 35 23.74 13.22 24.93
C ALA A 35 24.82 12.23 24.41
N PHE A 36 25.67 12.67 23.48
CA PHE A 36 26.78 11.87 22.95
C PHE A 36 27.81 11.48 24.03
N ASN A 37 28.18 12.41 24.92
CA ASN A 37 29.19 12.17 25.94
C ASN A 37 28.61 11.44 27.17
N LEU A 38 27.38 11.74 27.56
CA LEU A 38 26.67 11.03 28.63
C LEU A 38 26.49 9.55 28.32
N LYS A 39 26.29 9.18 27.04
CA LYS A 39 26.16 7.78 26.62
C LYS A 39 27.34 6.89 27.06
N LYS A 40 28.52 7.46 27.30
CA LYS A 40 29.73 6.75 27.72
C LYS A 40 29.74 6.45 29.23
N ILE A 41 28.85 7.06 30.02
CA ILE A 41 28.80 6.98 31.47
C ILE A 41 27.83 5.87 31.89
N LYS A 42 28.33 4.94 32.71
CA LYS A 42 27.55 3.78 33.18
C LYS A 42 26.79 4.06 34.47
N ILE A 43 27.20 5.08 35.25
CA ILE A 43 26.54 5.47 36.49
C ILE A 43 25.19 6.10 36.20
N SER A 44 24.17 5.82 37.00
CA SER A 44 22.84 6.43 36.84
C SER A 44 22.95 7.95 36.98
N TYR A 45 22.45 8.70 36.00
CA TYR A 45 22.47 10.16 35.99
C TYR A 45 21.70 10.77 37.18
N GLY A 46 20.68 10.06 37.66
CA GLY A 46 19.94 10.44 38.85
C GLY A 46 20.77 10.36 40.16
N GLN A 47 21.84 9.55 40.17
CA GLN A 47 22.75 9.39 41.32
C GLN A 47 23.98 10.31 41.27
N MET A 48 24.28 10.90 40.10
CA MET A 48 25.40 11.84 39.97
C MET A 48 25.05 13.19 40.59
N THR A 49 26.01 13.84 41.22
CA THR A 49 25.86 15.22 41.67
C THR A 49 25.85 16.18 40.48
N ASP A 50 25.39 17.42 40.66
CA ASP A 50 25.44 18.44 39.61
C ASP A 50 26.89 18.74 39.20
N ALA A 51 27.84 18.69 40.12
CA ALA A 51 29.26 18.86 39.84
C ALA A 51 29.80 17.73 38.94
N ASP A 52 29.38 16.47 39.20
CA ASP A 52 29.75 15.31 38.35
C ASP A 52 29.18 15.46 36.95
N LEU A 53 27.92 15.84 36.80
CA LEU A 53 27.29 16.07 35.52
C LEU A 53 27.96 17.22 34.75
N LEU A 54 28.26 18.32 35.40
CA LEU A 54 28.96 19.47 34.80
C LEU A 54 30.41 19.14 34.38
N SER A 55 31.03 18.13 35.00
CA SER A 55 32.36 17.67 34.62
C SER A 55 32.38 16.93 33.25
N VAL A 56 31.20 16.50 32.77
CA VAL A 56 31.07 15.79 31.48
C VAL A 56 31.22 16.78 30.32
N PRO A 57 32.12 16.56 29.36
CA PRO A 57 32.29 17.46 28.24
C PRO A 57 30.97 17.72 27.47
N GLY A 58 30.64 18.99 27.27
CA GLY A 58 29.41 19.39 26.55
C GLY A 58 28.15 19.45 27.44
N VAL A 59 28.22 19.07 28.71
CA VAL A 59 27.13 19.21 29.67
C VAL A 59 27.20 20.56 30.36
N GLY A 60 26.30 21.46 30.03
CA GLY A 60 26.14 22.76 30.69
C GLY A 60 24.98 22.75 31.68
N LYS A 61 24.84 23.87 32.45
CA LYS A 61 23.80 24.00 33.46
C LYS A 61 22.39 23.67 32.95
N GLY A 62 22.00 24.16 31.75
CA GLY A 62 20.66 23.87 31.21
C GLY A 62 20.42 22.38 30.91
N VAL A 63 21.46 21.62 30.57
CA VAL A 63 21.35 20.16 30.40
C VAL A 63 21.23 19.47 31.75
N VAL A 64 21.95 19.93 32.77
CA VAL A 64 21.83 19.43 34.16
C VAL A 64 20.42 19.65 34.66
N ASP A 65 19.89 20.87 34.51
CA ASP A 65 18.52 21.21 34.92
C ASP A 65 17.49 20.29 34.24
N SER A 66 17.64 20.03 32.92
CA SER A 66 16.77 19.09 32.19
C SER A 66 16.91 17.64 32.68
N ILE A 67 18.13 17.17 33.00
CA ILE A 67 18.33 15.83 33.59
C ILE A 67 17.62 15.72 34.93
N ARG A 68 17.68 16.77 35.79
CA ARG A 68 16.99 16.80 37.06
C ARG A 68 15.47 16.79 36.91
N GLU A 69 14.96 17.58 35.99
CA GLU A 69 13.55 17.59 35.62
C GLU A 69 13.10 16.18 35.18
N ILE A 70 13.79 15.56 34.23
CA ILE A 70 13.46 14.23 33.74
C ILE A 70 13.53 13.18 34.85
N THR A 71 14.55 13.21 35.69
CA THR A 71 14.71 12.23 36.78
C THR A 71 13.66 12.37 37.87
N SER A 72 13.13 13.58 38.11
CA SER A 72 12.12 13.85 39.13
C SER A 72 10.69 13.69 38.63
N THR A 73 10.41 14.09 37.38
CA THR A 73 9.05 14.13 36.84
C THR A 73 8.77 13.05 35.76
N GLY A 74 9.82 12.45 35.21
CA GLY A 74 9.73 11.55 34.06
C GLY A 74 9.50 12.26 32.70
N LYS A 75 9.52 13.61 32.69
CA LYS A 75 9.21 14.43 31.50
C LYS A 75 10.20 15.59 31.37
N MET A 76 10.17 16.24 30.21
CA MET A 76 10.89 17.47 29.91
C MET A 76 9.92 18.46 29.25
N GLU A 77 9.53 19.52 29.98
CA GLU A 77 8.55 20.51 29.54
C GLU A 77 8.92 21.12 28.18
N ALA A 78 10.19 21.47 28.00
CA ALA A 78 10.67 22.01 26.72
C ALA A 78 10.52 21.04 25.54
N LEU A 79 10.57 19.71 25.74
CA LEU A 79 10.27 18.72 24.74
C LEU A 79 8.76 18.63 24.49
N ASP A 80 7.96 18.62 25.55
CA ASP A 80 6.50 18.53 25.47
C ASP A 80 5.93 19.72 24.66
N GLU A 81 6.49 20.92 24.81
CA GLU A 81 6.10 22.10 24.00
C GLU A 81 6.39 21.90 22.50
N LEU A 82 7.56 21.37 22.14
CA LEU A 82 7.89 21.08 20.75
C LEU A 82 7.01 19.96 20.16
N LEU A 83 6.68 18.94 20.95
CA LEU A 83 5.79 17.85 20.54
C LEU A 83 4.36 18.32 20.27
N LYS A 84 3.85 19.34 20.96
CA LYS A 84 2.52 19.91 20.71
C LYS A 84 2.39 20.54 19.32
N ILE A 85 3.48 21.08 18.78
CA ILE A 85 3.51 21.80 17.49
C ILE A 85 4.09 20.95 16.35
N THR A 86 4.52 19.71 16.64
CA THR A 86 5.12 18.82 15.64
C THR A 86 4.17 17.64 15.38
N PRO A 87 3.72 17.41 14.14
CA PRO A 87 2.93 16.22 13.81
C PRO A 87 3.64 14.93 14.21
N GLY A 88 2.89 13.94 14.72
CA GLY A 88 3.46 12.67 15.20
C GLY A 88 4.31 11.95 14.15
N GLY A 89 3.87 11.92 12.88
CA GLY A 89 4.63 11.29 11.82
C GLY A 89 5.96 11.98 11.49
N ILE A 90 6.08 13.29 11.74
CA ILE A 90 7.37 14.00 11.65
C ILE A 90 8.32 13.53 12.75
N VAL A 91 7.81 13.29 13.94
CA VAL A 91 8.59 12.71 15.05
C VAL A 91 9.06 11.29 14.68
N GLU A 92 8.19 10.49 14.09
CA GLU A 92 8.52 9.14 13.59
C GLU A 92 9.60 9.20 12.50
N MET A 93 9.50 10.12 11.53
CA MET A 93 10.52 10.30 10.49
C MET A 93 11.92 10.60 11.05
N LEU A 94 12.01 11.31 12.18
CA LEU A 94 13.30 11.57 12.85
C LEU A 94 13.95 10.31 13.46
N GLN A 95 13.23 9.19 13.54
CA GLN A 95 13.76 7.89 13.95
C GLN A 95 14.28 7.07 12.76
N ILE A 96 13.90 7.41 11.53
CA ILE A 96 14.30 6.68 10.32
C ILE A 96 15.79 6.93 10.05
N LYS A 97 16.54 5.84 9.86
CA LYS A 97 17.96 5.90 9.55
C LYS A 97 18.21 6.69 8.25
N GLY A 98 19.06 7.70 8.33
CA GLY A 98 19.39 8.55 7.18
C GLY A 98 18.53 9.82 7.03
N LEU A 99 17.48 9.97 7.86
CA LEU A 99 16.65 11.16 7.97
C LEU A 99 17.05 11.98 9.23
N GLY A 100 17.89 12.98 9.03
CA GLY A 100 18.18 13.98 10.06
C GLY A 100 17.23 15.18 9.99
N PRO A 101 17.20 16.06 11.03
CA PRO A 101 16.29 17.19 11.11
C PRO A 101 16.22 18.07 9.87
N LYS A 102 17.35 18.33 9.20
CA LYS A 102 17.40 19.14 7.98
C LYS A 102 16.66 18.48 6.80
N LYS A 103 16.82 17.16 6.64
CA LYS A 103 16.10 16.43 5.59
C LYS A 103 14.60 16.35 5.92
N VAL A 104 14.25 16.09 7.17
CA VAL A 104 12.86 16.07 7.63
C VAL A 104 12.21 17.44 7.46
N ALA A 105 12.93 18.54 7.70
CA ALA A 105 12.42 19.88 7.43
C ALA A 105 12.10 20.12 5.95
N VAL A 106 12.91 19.59 5.02
CA VAL A 106 12.60 19.67 3.58
C VAL A 106 11.36 18.83 3.25
N ILE A 107 11.27 17.61 3.76
CA ILE A 107 10.13 16.73 3.56
C ILE A 107 8.84 17.39 4.07
N TRP A 108 8.86 17.93 5.27
CA TRP A 108 7.70 18.56 5.88
C TRP A 108 7.32 19.87 5.19
N ASN A 109 8.26 20.82 5.06
CA ASN A 109 7.95 22.17 4.63
C ASN A 109 7.86 22.33 3.11
N ALA A 110 8.68 21.62 2.32
CA ALA A 110 8.70 21.74 0.87
C ALA A 110 7.75 20.74 0.18
N LEU A 111 7.67 19.51 0.68
CA LEU A 111 6.83 18.47 0.09
C LEU A 111 5.48 18.32 0.79
N GLN A 112 5.27 19.02 1.92
CA GLN A 112 4.04 18.96 2.73
C GLN A 112 3.67 17.53 3.17
N ILE A 113 4.69 16.74 3.50
CA ILE A 113 4.58 15.34 3.94
C ILE A 113 4.65 15.31 5.46
N GLU A 114 3.64 14.77 6.14
CA GLU A 114 3.55 14.73 7.59
C GLU A 114 3.56 13.32 8.18
N THR A 115 3.42 12.27 7.37
CA THR A 115 3.41 10.87 7.83
C THR A 115 4.46 10.02 7.11
N VAL A 116 4.92 8.95 7.79
CA VAL A 116 5.86 7.97 7.19
C VAL A 116 5.23 7.29 5.95
N GLY A 117 3.92 7.12 5.96
CA GLY A 117 3.17 6.59 4.83
C GLY A 117 3.24 7.50 3.60
N GLU A 118 2.98 8.80 3.78
CA GLU A 118 3.11 9.80 2.71
C GLU A 118 4.56 9.88 2.19
N LEU A 119 5.53 9.74 3.09
CA LEU A 119 6.94 9.71 2.70
C LEU A 119 7.27 8.49 1.83
N LEU A 120 6.77 7.31 2.19
CA LEU A 120 6.96 6.11 1.38
C LEU A 120 6.28 6.23 0.03
N ASP A 121 5.07 6.75 0.01
CA ASP A 121 4.30 7.01 -1.22
C ASP A 121 5.06 8.00 -2.12
N ALA A 122 5.52 9.12 -1.58
CA ALA A 122 6.35 10.09 -2.30
C ALA A 122 7.65 9.50 -2.84
N CYS A 123 8.28 8.57 -2.11
CA CYS A 123 9.46 7.86 -2.60
C CYS A 123 9.12 6.98 -3.81
N ARG A 124 7.98 6.30 -3.80
CA ARG A 124 7.55 5.40 -4.87
C ARG A 124 7.09 6.14 -6.11
N GLN A 125 6.50 7.31 -5.92
CA GLN A 125 6.15 8.27 -6.97
C GLN A 125 7.35 9.14 -7.42
N ASN A 126 8.57 8.86 -6.98
CA ASN A 126 9.80 9.61 -7.27
C ASN A 126 9.79 11.11 -6.90
N ARG A 127 8.78 11.56 -6.16
CA ARG A 127 8.64 12.96 -5.70
C ARG A 127 9.79 13.41 -4.80
N LEU A 128 10.35 12.49 -4.00
CA LEU A 128 11.44 12.82 -3.08
C LEU A 128 12.73 13.16 -3.82
N VAL A 129 12.99 12.56 -4.98
CA VAL A 129 14.22 12.78 -5.77
C VAL A 129 14.35 14.22 -6.26
N GLU A 130 13.23 14.90 -6.50
CA GLU A 130 13.18 16.28 -6.97
C GLU A 130 13.51 17.28 -5.85
N ALA A 131 13.40 16.86 -4.60
CA ALA A 131 13.69 17.72 -3.46
C ALA A 131 15.20 17.89 -3.24
N LYS A 132 15.60 19.13 -2.93
CA LYS A 132 17.02 19.47 -2.69
C LYS A 132 17.63 18.61 -1.57
N GLY A 133 18.69 17.88 -1.91
CA GLY A 133 19.43 17.03 -0.97
C GLY A 133 18.99 15.56 -0.98
N PHE A 134 18.11 15.19 -1.92
CA PHE A 134 17.71 13.82 -2.17
C PHE A 134 18.07 13.40 -3.59
N GLY A 135 18.39 12.13 -3.74
CA GLY A 135 18.66 11.50 -5.04
C GLY A 135 18.15 10.06 -4.98
N LEU A 136 18.11 9.37 -6.11
CA LEU A 136 17.60 7.99 -6.21
C LEU A 136 18.16 7.04 -5.15
N LYS A 137 19.48 7.14 -4.85
CA LYS A 137 20.12 6.32 -3.81
C LYS A 137 19.55 6.60 -2.42
N THR A 138 19.39 7.88 -2.06
CA THR A 138 18.84 8.29 -0.76
C THR A 138 17.38 7.87 -0.64
N GLN A 139 16.60 8.05 -1.70
CA GLN A 139 15.20 7.60 -1.76
C GLN A 139 15.11 6.09 -1.52
N ALA A 140 15.91 5.28 -2.23
CA ALA A 140 15.93 3.83 -2.04
C ALA A 140 16.38 3.40 -0.62
N GLU A 141 17.28 4.16 0.03
CA GLU A 141 17.69 3.92 1.42
C GLU A 141 16.54 4.22 2.42
N ILE A 142 15.78 5.28 2.17
CA ILE A 142 14.61 5.65 2.99
C ILE A 142 13.53 4.58 2.86
N VAL A 143 13.18 4.17 1.63
CA VAL A 143 12.22 3.07 1.39
C VAL A 143 12.61 1.83 2.18
N ARG A 144 13.86 1.36 2.04
CA ARG A 144 14.35 0.19 2.79
C ARG A 144 14.25 0.36 4.31
N SER A 145 14.54 1.56 4.82
CA SER A 145 14.47 1.82 6.26
C SER A 145 13.02 1.82 6.79
N ILE A 146 12.07 2.34 6.00
CA ILE A 146 10.65 2.30 6.34
C ILE A 146 10.15 0.85 6.30
N GLU A 147 10.44 0.12 5.23
CA GLU A 147 10.06 -1.28 5.09
C GLU A 147 10.62 -2.14 6.22
N PHE A 148 11.89 -1.93 6.62
CA PHE A 148 12.47 -2.60 7.77
C PHE A 148 11.72 -2.28 9.09
N SER A 149 11.28 -1.04 9.26
CA SER A 149 10.46 -0.67 10.43
C SER A 149 9.11 -1.39 10.44
N LEU A 150 8.47 -1.54 9.28
CA LEU A 150 7.21 -2.29 9.14
C LEU A 150 7.40 -3.79 9.42
N MET A 151 8.48 -4.39 8.92
CA MET A 151 8.82 -5.79 9.20
C MET A 151 8.90 -6.08 10.71
N SER A 152 9.40 -5.14 11.50
CA SER A 152 9.48 -5.28 12.95
C SER A 152 8.11 -5.34 13.67
N GLN A 153 7.01 -5.05 12.96
CA GLN A 153 5.64 -5.19 13.45
C GLN A 153 5.03 -6.58 13.17
N GLY A 154 5.78 -7.49 12.51
CA GLY A 154 5.32 -8.85 12.19
C GLY A 154 4.19 -8.92 11.15
N LYS A 155 3.97 -7.83 10.38
CA LYS A 155 2.95 -7.78 9.32
C LYS A 155 3.55 -7.42 7.97
N TRP A 156 3.05 -8.06 6.92
CA TRP A 156 3.59 -7.98 5.59
C TRP A 156 2.50 -7.73 4.55
N HIS A 157 2.82 -6.93 3.55
CA HIS A 157 1.98 -6.87 2.35
C HIS A 157 2.10 -8.19 1.58
N TYR A 158 1.00 -8.71 1.07
CA TYR A 158 0.99 -9.95 0.28
C TYR A 158 2.04 -9.95 -0.84
N ALA A 159 2.15 -8.86 -1.58
CA ALA A 159 3.09 -8.73 -2.69
C ALA A 159 4.56 -8.86 -2.27
N ARG A 160 4.90 -8.52 -1.02
CA ARG A 160 6.27 -8.67 -0.49
C ARG A 160 6.64 -10.11 -0.22
N LEU A 161 5.64 -10.93 0.10
CA LEU A 161 5.84 -12.35 0.37
C LEU A 161 5.68 -13.21 -0.89
N TRP A 162 5.07 -12.69 -1.96
CA TRP A 162 4.72 -13.47 -3.14
C TRP A 162 5.93 -14.10 -3.85
N GLU A 163 6.94 -13.31 -4.21
CA GLU A 163 8.11 -13.82 -4.92
C GLU A 163 8.92 -14.83 -4.07
N PRO A 164 9.32 -14.53 -2.82
CA PRO A 164 10.02 -15.52 -1.99
C PRO A 164 9.17 -16.77 -1.72
N ALA A 165 7.85 -16.62 -1.57
CA ALA A 165 6.94 -17.75 -1.40
C ALA A 165 6.90 -18.67 -2.62
N THR A 166 6.74 -18.08 -3.81
CA THR A 166 6.65 -18.86 -5.06
C THR A 166 7.96 -19.55 -5.40
N LEU A 167 9.10 -18.88 -5.23
CA LEU A 167 10.41 -19.48 -5.44
C LEU A 167 10.67 -20.66 -4.49
N PHE A 168 10.36 -20.48 -3.21
CA PHE A 168 10.48 -21.57 -2.24
C PHE A 168 9.53 -22.72 -2.58
N PHE A 169 8.28 -22.44 -2.87
CA PHE A 169 7.25 -23.44 -3.16
C PHE A 169 7.60 -24.29 -4.38
N GLU A 170 8.11 -23.69 -5.44
CA GLU A 170 8.56 -24.39 -6.64
C GLU A 170 9.75 -25.31 -6.37
N ASP A 171 10.72 -24.89 -5.56
CA ASP A 171 11.86 -25.71 -5.18
C ASP A 171 11.44 -26.86 -4.25
N PHE A 172 10.59 -26.56 -3.26
CA PHE A 172 10.05 -27.52 -2.32
C PHE A 172 9.26 -28.65 -3.02
N LYS A 173 8.41 -28.28 -3.99
CA LYS A 173 7.67 -29.27 -4.80
C LYS A 173 8.56 -30.13 -5.71
N LYS A 174 9.70 -29.62 -6.15
CA LYS A 174 10.67 -30.41 -6.93
C LYS A 174 11.39 -31.43 -6.08
N GLU A 175 11.70 -31.11 -4.83
CA GLU A 175 12.35 -32.02 -3.91
C GLU A 175 11.40 -33.17 -3.52
N PHE A 176 10.20 -32.85 -3.11
CA PHE A 176 9.21 -33.81 -2.63
C PHE A 176 8.20 -34.19 -3.70
N THR A 177 8.72 -34.79 -4.79
CA THR A 177 7.89 -35.23 -5.91
C THR A 177 6.94 -36.34 -5.50
N GLY A 178 5.65 -36.15 -5.63
CA GLY A 178 4.61 -37.13 -5.29
C GLY A 178 3.91 -36.85 -3.96
N SER A 179 4.42 -35.93 -3.15
CA SER A 179 3.74 -35.45 -1.95
C SER A 179 2.68 -34.39 -2.27
N GLN A 180 1.65 -34.33 -1.44
CA GLN A 180 0.65 -33.27 -1.48
C GLN A 180 1.22 -32.02 -0.81
N ILE A 181 1.32 -30.93 -1.56
CA ILE A 181 1.86 -29.65 -1.09
C ILE A 181 0.99 -28.53 -1.62
N ALA A 182 0.53 -27.66 -0.75
CA ALA A 182 -0.29 -26.50 -1.13
C ALA A 182 0.03 -25.28 -0.25
N PHE A 183 -0.17 -24.07 -0.80
CA PHE A 183 -0.32 -22.90 0.06
C PHE A 183 -1.59 -23.06 0.90
N THR A 184 -1.58 -22.50 2.11
CA THR A 184 -2.72 -22.54 3.01
C THR A 184 -2.91 -21.19 3.72
N GLY A 185 -3.75 -21.14 4.71
CA GLY A 185 -3.94 -20.00 5.60
C GLY A 185 -4.40 -18.72 4.90
N ALA A 186 -3.98 -17.62 5.48
CA ALA A 186 -4.22 -16.28 4.95
C ALA A 186 -3.47 -16.06 3.63
N PHE A 187 -2.33 -16.75 3.41
CA PHE A 187 -1.58 -16.68 2.17
C PHE A 187 -2.39 -17.25 0.99
N ARG A 188 -2.99 -18.44 1.15
CA ARG A 188 -3.85 -19.04 0.12
C ARG A 188 -5.11 -18.20 -0.15
N ARG A 189 -5.63 -17.54 0.88
CA ARG A 189 -6.76 -16.60 0.73
C ARG A 189 -6.38 -15.28 0.04
N ALA A 190 -5.15 -15.08 -0.34
CA ALA A 190 -4.65 -13.80 -0.85
C ALA A 190 -5.04 -12.61 0.06
N ALA A 191 -4.85 -12.77 1.36
CA ALA A 191 -5.10 -11.68 2.30
C ALA A 191 -4.11 -10.53 2.02
N ILE A 192 -4.62 -9.30 1.94
CA ILE A 192 -3.83 -8.13 1.52
C ILE A 192 -2.67 -7.80 2.48
N VAL A 193 -2.82 -8.23 3.74
CA VAL A 193 -1.80 -8.15 4.80
C VAL A 193 -1.71 -9.51 5.48
N LEU A 194 -0.49 -9.98 5.72
CA LEU A 194 -0.15 -11.31 6.23
C LEU A 194 0.85 -11.24 7.39
N GLU A 195 0.93 -12.31 8.17
CA GLU A 195 1.97 -12.50 9.20
C GLU A 195 3.08 -13.45 8.72
N ALA A 196 2.75 -14.42 7.87
CA ALA A 196 3.69 -15.39 7.32
C ALA A 196 3.27 -15.91 5.94
N ILE A 197 4.19 -16.59 5.25
CA ILE A 197 3.90 -17.50 4.16
C ILE A 197 3.44 -18.81 4.82
N GLU A 198 2.31 -19.37 4.38
CA GLU A 198 1.71 -20.54 4.98
C GLU A 198 1.59 -21.65 3.93
N ILE A 199 2.18 -22.82 4.24
CA ILE A 199 2.18 -24.03 3.40
C ILE A 199 1.69 -25.20 4.24
N ILE A 200 1.02 -26.16 3.61
CA ILE A 200 0.68 -27.46 4.18
C ILE A 200 1.24 -28.57 3.29
N CYS A 201 1.72 -29.68 3.90
CA CYS A 201 2.24 -30.83 3.17
C CYS A 201 2.00 -32.13 3.95
N ASP A 202 2.01 -33.27 3.22
CA ASP A 202 1.93 -34.63 3.76
C ASP A 202 3.32 -35.28 3.95
N ILE A 203 4.31 -34.48 4.36
CA ILE A 203 5.71 -34.88 4.54
C ILE A 203 6.03 -34.93 6.03
N ASP A 204 6.88 -35.87 6.42
CA ASP A 204 7.35 -35.98 7.80
C ASP A 204 8.05 -34.65 8.23
N PRO A 205 7.72 -34.10 9.40
CA PRO A 205 8.32 -32.84 9.86
C PRO A 205 9.85 -32.86 9.94
N LEU A 206 10.45 -34.00 10.23
CA LEU A 206 11.91 -34.13 10.27
C LEU A 206 12.53 -34.04 8.88
N GLU A 207 11.89 -34.62 7.85
CA GLU A 207 12.34 -34.49 6.45
C GLU A 207 12.24 -33.03 5.97
N VAL A 208 11.19 -32.31 6.36
CA VAL A 208 11.04 -30.87 6.07
C VAL A 208 12.13 -30.07 6.78
N LEU A 209 12.45 -30.40 8.02
CA LEU A 209 13.52 -29.73 8.76
C LEU A 209 14.89 -29.97 8.10
N GLU A 210 15.21 -31.24 7.73
CA GLU A 210 16.43 -31.60 6.99
C GLU A 210 16.52 -30.85 5.65
N TYR A 211 15.41 -30.70 4.92
CA TYR A 211 15.35 -29.91 3.71
C TYR A 211 15.72 -28.44 3.97
N CYS A 212 15.16 -27.82 5.00
CA CYS A 212 15.49 -26.44 5.37
C CYS A 212 16.97 -26.30 5.75
N GLU A 213 17.50 -27.21 6.55
CA GLU A 213 18.91 -27.22 6.95
C GLU A 213 19.85 -27.36 5.73
N SER A 214 19.52 -28.25 4.79
CA SER A 214 20.32 -28.45 3.56
C SER A 214 20.41 -27.21 2.65
N ARG A 215 19.54 -26.23 2.86
CA ARG A 215 19.46 -24.96 2.10
C ARG A 215 19.81 -23.73 2.92
N ASP A 216 20.42 -23.93 4.09
CA ASP A 216 20.75 -22.86 5.04
C ASP A 216 19.54 -21.97 5.42
N ILE A 217 18.34 -22.57 5.48
CA ILE A 217 17.11 -21.88 5.92
C ILE A 217 16.96 -22.12 7.41
N PRO A 218 17.06 -21.07 8.26
CA PRO A 218 16.81 -21.21 9.69
C PRO A 218 15.39 -21.71 9.94
N ALA A 219 15.25 -22.85 10.63
CA ALA A 219 13.97 -23.47 10.91
C ALA A 219 13.95 -24.10 12.30
N ASN A 220 12.77 -24.14 12.90
CA ASN A 220 12.49 -24.83 14.16
C ASN A 220 11.24 -25.67 13.99
N ILE A 221 11.22 -26.83 14.66
CA ILE A 221 10.06 -27.72 14.70
C ILE A 221 9.29 -27.48 16.01
N ASN A 222 7.97 -27.35 15.88
CA ASN A 222 7.04 -27.28 16.99
C ASN A 222 5.89 -28.27 16.72
N ASP A 223 6.02 -29.50 17.24
CA ASP A 223 5.11 -30.61 16.95
C ASP A 223 5.06 -30.94 15.44
N VAL A 224 3.98 -30.63 14.76
CA VAL A 224 3.78 -30.85 13.32
C VAL A 224 4.01 -29.59 12.49
N GLU A 225 4.42 -28.50 13.12
CA GLU A 225 4.61 -27.20 12.47
C GLU A 225 6.09 -26.83 12.40
N ILE A 226 6.55 -26.45 11.22
CA ILE A 226 7.89 -25.92 11.00
C ILE A 226 7.79 -24.41 10.85
N GLU A 227 8.39 -23.68 11.79
CA GLU A 227 8.59 -22.25 11.70
C GLU A 227 9.97 -21.96 11.10
N ALA A 228 10.01 -21.27 9.96
CA ALA A 228 11.25 -20.97 9.24
C ALA A 228 11.34 -19.50 8.83
N THR A 229 12.51 -19.08 8.40
CA THR A 229 12.75 -17.70 7.92
C THR A 229 13.47 -17.75 6.58
N LEU A 230 12.75 -17.41 5.50
CA LEU A 230 13.32 -17.36 4.16
C LEU A 230 14.17 -16.09 3.99
N ASN A 231 15.36 -16.27 3.38
CA ASN A 231 16.31 -15.18 3.10
C ASN A 231 16.64 -14.31 4.32
N GLY A 232 16.56 -14.90 5.54
CA GLY A 232 16.84 -14.23 6.80
C GLY A 232 15.84 -13.14 7.20
N GLN A 233 14.66 -13.06 6.57
CA GLN A 233 13.67 -12.01 6.85
C GLN A 233 12.22 -12.43 6.69
N TYR A 234 11.86 -13.34 5.78
CA TYR A 234 10.46 -13.64 5.48
C TYR A 234 9.96 -14.82 6.30
N PRO A 235 8.96 -14.63 7.16
CA PRO A 235 8.44 -15.72 7.98
C PRO A 235 7.71 -16.74 7.10
N LEU A 236 8.00 -18.02 7.35
CA LEU A 236 7.40 -19.18 6.70
C LEU A 236 6.90 -20.15 7.77
N VAL A 237 5.69 -20.64 7.61
CA VAL A 237 5.09 -21.68 8.42
C VAL A 237 4.72 -22.84 7.51
N ILE A 238 5.20 -24.05 7.81
CA ILE A 238 4.85 -25.28 7.09
C ILE A 238 4.14 -26.20 8.07
N LEU A 239 2.88 -26.50 7.81
CA LEU A 239 2.09 -27.47 8.55
C LEU A 239 2.29 -28.85 7.90
N CYS A 240 2.81 -29.80 8.66
CA CYS A 240 2.95 -31.18 8.23
C CYS A 240 1.75 -32.00 8.72
N THR A 241 1.17 -32.81 7.84
CA THR A 241 0.02 -33.66 8.13
C THR A 241 0.21 -35.05 7.50
N ASP A 242 -0.74 -35.94 7.61
CA ASP A 242 -0.77 -37.19 6.87
C ASP A 242 -1.65 -37.10 5.62
N ASP A 243 -1.42 -37.98 4.65
CA ASP A 243 -2.13 -38.07 3.39
C ASP A 243 -3.67 -38.10 3.59
N ALA A 244 -4.16 -38.85 4.58
CA ALA A 244 -5.60 -39.00 4.84
C ALA A 244 -6.25 -37.74 5.44
N SER A 245 -5.47 -36.91 6.11
CA SER A 245 -5.93 -35.66 6.77
C SER A 245 -5.72 -34.42 5.91
N PHE A 246 -4.91 -34.49 4.83
CA PHE A 246 -4.44 -33.34 4.06
C PHE A 246 -5.58 -32.43 3.58
N GLU A 247 -6.57 -32.94 2.88
CA GLU A 247 -7.68 -32.15 2.34
C GLU A 247 -8.51 -31.47 3.43
N ARG A 248 -8.74 -32.18 4.54
CA ARG A 248 -9.46 -31.64 5.70
C ARG A 248 -8.70 -30.48 6.36
N GLU A 249 -7.41 -30.68 6.59
CA GLU A 249 -6.58 -29.65 7.23
C GLU A 249 -6.30 -28.48 6.28
N LEU A 250 -6.15 -28.74 4.98
CA LEU A 250 -6.08 -27.69 3.96
C LEU A 250 -7.34 -26.82 3.97
N PHE A 251 -8.54 -27.45 4.08
CA PHE A 251 -9.79 -26.72 4.19
C PHE A 251 -9.86 -25.89 5.48
N GLU A 252 -9.56 -26.53 6.63
CA GLU A 252 -9.62 -25.92 7.95
C GLU A 252 -8.67 -24.72 8.07
N THR A 253 -7.43 -24.87 7.64
CA THR A 253 -6.42 -23.81 7.70
C THR A 253 -6.64 -22.71 6.67
N THR A 254 -7.16 -23.05 5.47
CA THR A 254 -7.49 -22.06 4.45
C THR A 254 -8.67 -21.18 4.86
N GLY A 255 -9.74 -21.76 5.41
CA GLY A 255 -10.94 -20.99 5.78
C GLY A 255 -10.67 -20.00 6.91
N SER A 256 -11.11 -18.74 6.77
CA SER A 256 -11.12 -17.85 7.93
C SER A 256 -12.03 -18.42 9.04
N SER A 257 -11.77 -18.06 10.29
CA SER A 257 -12.63 -18.48 11.40
C SER A 257 -14.12 -18.12 11.18
N SER A 258 -14.36 -17.00 10.50
CA SER A 258 -15.72 -16.57 10.12
C SER A 258 -16.33 -17.47 9.04
N HIS A 259 -15.53 -17.87 8.04
CA HIS A 259 -15.99 -18.78 6.98
C HIS A 259 -16.30 -20.18 7.51
N LEU A 260 -15.42 -20.74 8.33
CA LEU A 260 -15.62 -22.05 8.97
C LEU A 260 -16.89 -22.06 9.84
N LYS A 261 -17.12 -20.97 10.55
CA LYS A 261 -18.36 -20.79 11.33
C LYS A 261 -19.60 -20.66 10.42
N LEU A 262 -19.48 -19.91 9.31
CA LEU A 262 -20.58 -19.69 8.37
C LEU A 262 -21.04 -21.01 7.72
N ILE A 263 -20.10 -21.91 7.33
CA ILE A 263 -20.40 -23.23 6.76
C ILE A 263 -20.72 -24.29 7.83
N ASN A 264 -20.67 -23.92 9.12
CA ASN A 264 -20.84 -24.85 10.25
C ASN A 264 -19.86 -26.04 10.20
N TYR A 265 -18.56 -25.73 9.95
CA TYR A 265 -17.51 -26.73 9.90
C TYR A 265 -17.35 -27.43 11.24
N GLN A 266 -17.17 -28.77 11.21
CA GLN A 266 -16.85 -29.58 12.36
C GLN A 266 -15.55 -30.36 12.07
N ARG A 267 -14.62 -30.38 13.02
CA ARG A 267 -13.30 -31.03 12.85
C ARG A 267 -13.41 -32.54 12.54
N ASN A 268 -14.53 -33.16 12.90
CA ASN A 268 -14.81 -34.58 12.63
C ASN A 268 -15.53 -34.80 11.29
N ASP A 269 -15.76 -33.78 10.48
CA ASP A 269 -16.33 -33.92 9.14
C ASP A 269 -15.31 -34.66 8.25
N HIS A 270 -15.77 -35.68 7.50
CA HIS A 270 -14.95 -36.44 6.57
C HIS A 270 -15.35 -36.13 5.14
N PHE A 271 -14.39 -35.89 4.29
CA PHE A 271 -14.56 -35.64 2.86
C PHE A 271 -13.25 -35.92 2.12
N GLU A 272 -13.35 -36.26 0.84
CA GLU A 272 -12.18 -36.56 -0.01
C GLU A 272 -11.58 -35.30 -0.62
N THR A 273 -12.41 -34.30 -0.94
CA THR A 273 -11.95 -33.00 -1.48
C THR A 273 -12.71 -31.84 -0.84
N GLU A 274 -12.10 -30.65 -0.84
CA GLU A 274 -12.79 -29.44 -0.40
C GLU A 274 -14.12 -29.22 -1.15
N SER A 275 -14.19 -29.57 -2.45
CA SER A 275 -15.40 -29.47 -3.27
C SER A 275 -16.51 -30.37 -2.77
N ASP A 276 -16.20 -31.63 -2.43
CA ASP A 276 -17.15 -32.58 -1.88
C ASP A 276 -17.71 -32.10 -0.56
N TYR A 277 -16.88 -31.46 0.26
CA TYR A 277 -17.33 -30.87 1.52
C TYR A 277 -18.41 -29.79 1.30
N TYR A 278 -18.16 -28.83 0.40
CA TYR A 278 -19.17 -27.81 0.08
C TYR A 278 -20.48 -28.44 -0.43
N HIS A 279 -20.38 -29.40 -1.35
CA HIS A 279 -21.55 -30.08 -1.90
C HIS A 279 -22.33 -30.84 -0.81
N SER A 280 -21.64 -31.50 0.13
CA SER A 280 -22.28 -32.21 1.24
C SER A 280 -23.08 -31.31 2.17
N LYS A 281 -22.66 -30.04 2.28
CA LYS A 281 -23.37 -28.99 3.06
C LYS A 281 -24.43 -28.26 2.23
N GLY A 282 -24.62 -28.62 0.95
CA GLY A 282 -25.59 -27.99 0.07
C GLY A 282 -25.12 -26.66 -0.52
N TYR A 283 -23.84 -26.41 -0.50
CA TYR A 283 -23.22 -25.21 -1.08
C TYR A 283 -22.43 -25.56 -2.34
N ARG A 284 -22.21 -24.58 -3.19
CA ARG A 284 -21.21 -24.64 -4.25
C ARG A 284 -19.80 -24.46 -3.69
N TRP A 285 -18.79 -24.92 -4.43
CA TRP A 285 -17.40 -24.67 -4.07
C TRP A 285 -17.07 -23.18 -4.08
N VAL A 286 -16.39 -22.71 -3.04
CA VAL A 286 -15.97 -21.31 -2.87
C VAL A 286 -14.47 -21.22 -3.08
N LEU A 287 -14.05 -20.27 -3.92
CA LEU A 287 -12.63 -20.00 -4.17
C LEU A 287 -11.89 -19.69 -2.86
N PRO A 288 -10.66 -20.18 -2.67
CA PRO A 288 -9.91 -19.94 -1.43
C PRO A 288 -9.85 -18.47 -1.02
N GLU A 289 -9.60 -17.56 -1.99
CA GLU A 289 -9.51 -16.12 -1.75
C GLU A 289 -10.82 -15.48 -1.28
N GLN A 290 -11.94 -16.15 -1.43
CA GLN A 290 -13.26 -15.64 -1.04
C GLN A 290 -13.74 -16.17 0.33
N ARG A 291 -13.01 -17.09 0.97
CA ARG A 291 -13.39 -17.76 2.22
C ARG A 291 -13.19 -16.87 3.46
N GLU A 292 -13.86 -15.73 3.49
CA GLU A 292 -13.72 -14.71 4.54
C GLU A 292 -14.92 -14.63 5.51
N GLY A 293 -16.01 -15.39 5.25
CA GLY A 293 -17.15 -15.47 6.13
C GLY A 293 -18.07 -14.24 6.03
N ARG A 294 -18.31 -13.76 4.83
CA ARG A 294 -19.24 -12.64 4.56
C ARG A 294 -20.54 -13.14 3.95
N ASP A 295 -20.64 -13.11 2.64
CA ASP A 295 -21.84 -13.50 1.87
C ASP A 295 -21.53 -14.53 0.76
N GLU A 296 -20.33 -15.11 0.77
CA GLU A 296 -19.84 -16.03 -0.24
C GLU A 296 -20.63 -17.35 -0.34
N LEU A 297 -21.42 -17.70 0.67
CA LEU A 297 -22.33 -18.86 0.64
C LEU A 297 -23.76 -18.49 0.22
N SER A 298 -24.06 -17.21 0.01
CA SER A 298 -25.40 -16.80 -0.40
C SER A 298 -25.69 -17.18 -1.86
N GLU A 299 -26.94 -17.47 -2.20
CA GLU A 299 -27.38 -17.76 -3.56
C GLU A 299 -27.14 -16.60 -4.53
N GLN A 300 -27.05 -15.38 -4.02
CA GLN A 300 -26.83 -14.17 -4.81
C GLN A 300 -25.35 -13.87 -5.10
N TYR A 301 -24.44 -14.57 -4.41
CA TYR A 301 -23.00 -14.37 -4.65
C TYR A 301 -22.59 -14.98 -5.99
N PRO A 302 -21.76 -14.32 -6.79
CA PRO A 302 -21.28 -14.86 -8.07
C PRO A 302 -20.58 -16.21 -7.91
N THR A 303 -20.72 -17.07 -8.90
CA THR A 303 -20.15 -18.43 -8.89
C THR A 303 -19.05 -18.63 -9.94
N GLU A 304 -19.05 -17.80 -10.99
CA GLU A 304 -18.21 -17.93 -12.15
C GLU A 304 -17.97 -16.58 -12.81
N ASN A 305 -17.11 -16.56 -13.81
CA ASN A 305 -16.77 -15.36 -14.57
C ASN A 305 -16.13 -14.27 -13.72
N PHE A 306 -15.44 -14.67 -12.64
CA PHE A 306 -14.57 -13.75 -11.91
C PHE A 306 -13.45 -13.26 -12.80
N ILE A 307 -13.06 -12.01 -12.61
CA ILE A 307 -11.96 -11.42 -13.38
C ILE A 307 -10.67 -12.23 -13.22
N GLU A 308 -9.98 -12.47 -14.32
CA GLU A 308 -8.64 -13.05 -14.35
C GLU A 308 -7.65 -12.05 -14.91
N PHE A 309 -6.39 -12.11 -14.45
CA PHE A 309 -5.36 -11.17 -14.85
C PHE A 309 -5.19 -11.06 -16.39
N TRP A 310 -5.22 -12.19 -17.09
CA TRP A 310 -5.09 -12.26 -18.55
C TRP A 310 -6.29 -11.69 -19.32
N GLN A 311 -7.41 -11.41 -18.65
CA GLN A 311 -8.59 -10.78 -19.26
C GLN A 311 -8.52 -9.26 -19.28
N LEU A 312 -7.56 -8.66 -18.57
CA LEU A 312 -7.35 -7.23 -18.61
C LEU A 312 -6.81 -6.83 -19.98
N LYS A 313 -7.51 -5.92 -20.65
CA LYS A 313 -7.21 -5.45 -22.00
C LYS A 313 -6.43 -4.15 -22.01
N GLY A 314 -6.57 -3.35 -20.98
CA GLY A 314 -5.91 -2.07 -20.87
C GLY A 314 -5.48 -1.69 -19.48
N VAL A 315 -4.66 -0.64 -19.40
CA VAL A 315 -4.15 -0.03 -18.17
C VAL A 315 -4.54 1.44 -18.20
N LEU A 316 -5.29 1.94 -17.22
CA LEU A 316 -5.97 3.24 -17.32
C LEU A 316 -5.49 4.32 -16.34
N HIS A 317 -4.49 4.06 -15.51
CA HIS A 317 -3.92 5.05 -14.58
C HIS A 317 -2.41 4.88 -14.53
N ASN A 318 -1.70 5.79 -15.20
CA ASN A 318 -0.26 5.74 -15.36
C ASN A 318 0.33 7.14 -15.54
N HIS A 319 1.55 7.32 -15.05
CA HIS A 319 2.31 8.55 -15.10
C HIS A 319 3.54 8.42 -16.01
N THR A 320 3.93 9.55 -16.61
CA THR A 320 5.08 9.63 -17.51
C THR A 320 6.06 10.71 -17.05
N THR A 321 7.15 10.91 -17.78
CA THR A 321 8.08 12.04 -17.56
C THR A 321 7.44 13.41 -17.83
N TYR A 322 6.17 13.48 -18.19
CA TYR A 322 5.42 14.72 -18.22
C TYR A 322 5.11 15.24 -16.81
N SER A 323 4.84 14.35 -15.86
CA SER A 323 4.75 14.65 -14.43
C SER A 323 5.92 13.99 -13.67
N ASP A 324 5.68 13.02 -12.83
CA ASP A 324 6.65 12.37 -11.94
C ASP A 324 6.98 10.91 -12.28
N GLY A 325 6.53 10.43 -13.42
CA GLY A 325 6.93 9.12 -13.93
C GLY A 325 8.39 9.07 -14.36
N LEU A 326 9.02 7.90 -14.27
CA LEU A 326 10.42 7.67 -14.66
C LEU A 326 10.61 7.43 -16.16
N ASN A 327 9.57 7.01 -16.86
CA ASN A 327 9.62 6.63 -18.27
C ASN A 327 8.85 7.62 -19.14
N SER A 328 9.34 7.85 -20.35
CA SER A 328 8.62 8.64 -21.34
C SER A 328 7.30 7.99 -21.74
N LEU A 329 6.38 8.80 -22.27
CA LEU A 329 5.10 8.31 -22.78
C LEU A 329 5.28 7.16 -23.79
N ARG A 330 6.26 7.27 -24.70
CA ARG A 330 6.60 6.22 -25.66
C ARG A 330 7.04 4.93 -24.96
N GLU A 331 7.95 5.00 -23.99
CA GLU A 331 8.45 3.81 -23.28
C GLU A 331 7.34 3.10 -22.51
N MET A 332 6.43 3.86 -21.87
CA MET A 332 5.27 3.31 -21.19
C MET A 332 4.33 2.59 -22.17
N ALA A 333 4.05 3.22 -23.33
CA ALA A 333 3.19 2.64 -24.35
C ALA A 333 3.79 1.39 -25.02
N GLU A 334 5.07 1.41 -25.37
CA GLU A 334 5.78 0.26 -25.94
C GLU A 334 5.80 -0.93 -24.95
N PHE A 335 6.02 -0.64 -23.67
CA PHE A 335 6.01 -1.67 -22.64
C PHE A 335 4.62 -2.29 -22.48
N ALA A 336 3.55 -1.49 -22.39
CA ALA A 336 2.16 -1.98 -22.32
C ALA A 336 1.82 -2.86 -23.54
N LYS A 337 2.15 -2.42 -24.74
CA LYS A 337 1.97 -3.18 -25.98
C LYS A 337 2.73 -4.51 -25.95
N ASN A 338 3.96 -4.53 -25.44
CA ASN A 338 4.77 -5.75 -25.32
C ASN A 338 4.20 -6.73 -24.29
N GLN A 339 3.55 -6.23 -23.24
CA GLN A 339 2.78 -7.04 -22.27
C GLN A 339 1.43 -7.54 -22.81
N LYS A 340 1.11 -7.25 -24.09
CA LYS A 340 -0.11 -7.68 -24.78
C LYS A 340 -1.39 -6.96 -24.33
N TYR A 341 -1.29 -5.82 -23.69
CA TYR A 341 -2.45 -4.94 -23.53
C TYR A 341 -2.88 -4.39 -24.90
N GLU A 342 -4.16 -4.17 -25.06
CA GLU A 342 -4.73 -3.61 -26.29
C GLU A 342 -4.67 -2.08 -26.29
N TYR A 343 -4.73 -1.47 -25.10
CA TYR A 343 -4.72 -0.02 -24.94
C TYR A 343 -4.08 0.43 -23.62
N LEU A 344 -3.71 1.71 -23.59
CA LEU A 344 -3.14 2.42 -22.46
C LEU A 344 -3.88 3.73 -22.26
N GLY A 345 -4.21 4.09 -21.02
CA GLY A 345 -4.64 5.43 -20.64
C GLY A 345 -3.50 6.16 -19.92
N ILE A 346 -3.13 7.33 -20.37
CA ILE A 346 -2.13 8.18 -19.71
C ILE A 346 -2.86 9.16 -18.80
N CYS A 347 -2.42 9.26 -17.54
CA CYS A 347 -3.05 10.04 -16.49
C CYS A 347 -2.01 10.79 -15.65
N ASP A 348 -1.15 11.58 -16.29
CA ASP A 348 -0.23 12.45 -15.57
C ASP A 348 -0.99 13.40 -14.62
N HIS A 349 -0.33 13.87 -13.56
CA HIS A 349 -0.95 14.75 -12.57
C HIS A 349 -1.37 16.10 -13.14
N SER A 350 -2.49 16.64 -12.65
CA SER A 350 -3.00 17.97 -13.02
C SER A 350 -2.22 19.10 -12.33
N GLN A 351 -2.47 20.34 -12.75
CA GLN A 351 -1.63 21.51 -12.45
C GLN A 351 -1.46 21.84 -10.96
N SER A 352 -2.42 21.52 -10.11
CA SER A 352 -2.33 21.80 -8.66
C SER A 352 -1.36 20.87 -7.94
N ALA A 353 -1.04 19.71 -8.53
CA ALA A 353 -0.02 18.77 -8.04
C ALA A 353 1.40 19.29 -8.32
N GLY A 354 1.73 20.50 -7.90
CA GLY A 354 3.03 21.12 -8.12
C GLY A 354 4.21 20.33 -7.56
N TYR A 355 3.98 19.49 -6.56
CA TYR A 355 4.95 18.58 -5.95
C TYR A 355 5.30 17.38 -6.85
N ALA A 356 4.42 17.05 -7.80
CA ALA A 356 4.58 15.96 -8.75
C ALA A 356 4.80 16.47 -10.19
N GLY A 357 5.22 17.73 -10.36
CA GLY A 357 5.40 18.33 -11.68
C GLY A 357 4.11 18.47 -12.50
N GLY A 358 2.95 18.59 -11.82
CA GLY A 358 1.61 18.60 -12.44
C GLY A 358 1.50 19.51 -13.66
N LEU A 359 0.82 19.03 -14.71
CA LEU A 359 0.79 19.63 -16.03
C LEU A 359 0.00 20.94 -16.05
N LYS A 360 0.61 22.00 -16.54
CA LYS A 360 -0.12 23.19 -16.95
C LYS A 360 -0.89 22.92 -18.26
N PRO A 361 -1.96 23.67 -18.56
CA PRO A 361 -2.74 23.47 -19.79
C PRO A 361 -1.91 23.33 -21.06
N GLU A 362 -0.86 24.14 -21.24
CA GLU A 362 -0.01 24.09 -22.43
C GLU A 362 0.81 22.79 -22.52
N GLN A 363 1.23 22.24 -21.37
CA GLN A 363 1.96 20.97 -21.30
C GLN A 363 1.02 19.80 -21.61
N LEU A 364 -0.20 19.82 -21.07
CA LEU A 364 -1.23 18.83 -21.38
C LEU A 364 -1.58 18.82 -22.87
N LEU A 365 -1.76 19.99 -23.48
CA LEU A 365 -2.02 20.09 -24.93
C LEU A 365 -0.85 19.58 -25.79
N LYS A 366 0.38 19.73 -25.30
CA LYS A 366 1.55 19.12 -25.94
C LYS A 366 1.53 17.60 -25.84
N GLN A 367 1.20 17.05 -24.68
CA GLN A 367 1.08 15.62 -24.47
C GLN A 367 -0.02 15.00 -25.35
N ILE A 368 -1.18 15.65 -25.45
CA ILE A 368 -2.28 15.23 -26.33
C ILE A 368 -1.79 15.07 -27.78
N LYS A 369 -1.01 16.04 -28.27
CA LYS A 369 -0.44 15.95 -29.64
C LYS A 369 0.56 14.80 -29.80
N GLU A 370 1.37 14.55 -28.79
CA GLU A 370 2.30 13.40 -28.81
C GLU A 370 1.53 12.07 -28.81
N ILE A 371 0.45 11.96 -28.03
CA ILE A 371 -0.45 10.80 -28.04
C ILE A 371 -1.05 10.57 -29.44
N ASP A 372 -1.48 11.63 -30.13
CA ASP A 372 -2.03 11.52 -31.48
C ASP A 372 -1.00 10.98 -32.49
N ILE A 373 0.26 11.39 -32.37
CA ILE A 373 1.34 10.88 -33.20
C ILE A 373 1.61 9.40 -32.89
N LEU A 374 1.73 9.05 -31.61
CA LEU A 374 2.00 7.68 -31.19
C LEU A 374 0.87 6.71 -31.59
N ASN A 375 -0.39 7.16 -31.53
CA ASN A 375 -1.53 6.37 -31.99
C ASN A 375 -1.46 6.03 -33.49
N GLN A 376 -0.91 6.91 -34.31
CA GLN A 376 -0.67 6.60 -35.73
C GLN A 376 0.45 5.58 -35.92
N GLU A 377 1.52 5.68 -35.13
CA GLU A 377 2.69 4.79 -35.24
C GLU A 377 2.46 3.39 -34.65
N MET A 378 1.64 3.29 -33.62
CA MET A 378 1.49 2.07 -32.81
C MET A 378 0.23 1.25 -33.14
N ALA A 379 -0.63 1.71 -34.06
CA ALA A 379 -1.85 1.01 -34.41
C ALA A 379 -1.62 -0.51 -34.63
N PRO A 380 -2.52 -1.39 -34.22
CA PRO A 380 -3.85 -1.13 -33.63
C PRO A 380 -3.84 -0.80 -32.12
N PHE A 381 -2.67 -0.81 -31.43
CA PHE A 381 -2.58 -0.40 -30.04
C PHE A 381 -3.02 1.06 -29.89
N LYS A 382 -3.86 1.34 -28.87
CA LYS A 382 -4.46 2.67 -28.65
C LYS A 382 -3.99 3.29 -27.34
N ILE A 383 -3.62 4.57 -27.39
CA ILE A 383 -3.35 5.38 -26.21
C ILE A 383 -4.51 6.35 -26.03
N PHE A 384 -5.21 6.29 -24.89
CA PHE A 384 -6.27 7.20 -24.52
C PHE A 384 -5.71 8.40 -23.77
N LYS A 385 -6.24 9.59 -24.08
CA LYS A 385 -5.88 10.88 -23.50
C LYS A 385 -6.59 11.05 -22.17
N GLY A 386 -5.89 10.84 -21.07
CA GLY A 386 -6.43 11.01 -19.73
C GLY A 386 -5.69 12.09 -18.96
N ILE A 387 -6.13 12.31 -17.75
CA ILE A 387 -5.49 13.09 -16.70
C ILE A 387 -5.89 12.54 -15.34
N GLU A 388 -4.97 12.50 -14.39
CA GLU A 388 -5.32 12.39 -12.99
C GLU A 388 -5.55 13.80 -12.45
N SER A 389 -6.83 14.21 -12.41
CA SER A 389 -7.21 15.52 -11.92
C SER A 389 -7.34 15.53 -10.41
N ASP A 390 -6.62 16.42 -9.75
CA ASP A 390 -6.86 16.68 -8.34
C ASP A 390 -8.33 17.12 -8.12
N ILE A 391 -8.95 16.54 -7.08
CA ILE A 391 -10.18 17.05 -6.50
C ILE A 391 -9.80 18.15 -5.52
N LEU A 392 -10.06 19.40 -5.88
CA LEU A 392 -9.69 20.57 -5.08
C LEU A 392 -10.43 20.62 -3.73
N SER A 393 -10.05 21.52 -2.87
CA SER A 393 -10.62 21.64 -1.52
C SER A 393 -12.12 21.91 -1.50
N ASP A 394 -12.65 22.50 -2.58
CA ASP A 394 -14.07 22.78 -2.78
C ASP A 394 -14.79 21.66 -3.56
N GLY A 395 -14.07 20.60 -3.99
CA GLY A 395 -14.60 19.46 -4.74
C GLY A 395 -14.64 19.65 -6.26
N SER A 396 -14.19 20.81 -6.80
CA SER A 396 -14.04 20.98 -8.25
C SER A 396 -12.83 20.19 -8.79
N LEU A 397 -12.86 19.88 -10.09
CA LEU A 397 -11.69 19.36 -10.80
C LEU A 397 -10.71 20.51 -11.11
N ASP A 398 -9.46 20.17 -11.34
CA ASP A 398 -8.34 21.12 -11.41
C ASP A 398 -8.20 21.86 -12.76
N TYR A 399 -9.00 21.51 -13.77
CA TYR A 399 -9.09 22.22 -15.03
C TYR A 399 -10.52 22.69 -15.32
N ASP A 400 -10.64 23.70 -16.19
CA ASP A 400 -11.92 24.14 -16.72
C ASP A 400 -12.49 23.15 -17.77
N ALA A 401 -13.75 23.35 -18.11
CA ALA A 401 -14.47 22.48 -19.05
C ALA A 401 -13.84 22.50 -20.47
N GLU A 402 -13.22 23.59 -20.88
CA GLU A 402 -12.58 23.68 -22.20
C GLU A 402 -11.41 22.71 -22.32
N ILE A 403 -10.59 22.63 -21.30
CA ILE A 403 -9.44 21.69 -21.23
C ILE A 403 -9.94 20.25 -21.05
N LEU A 404 -10.86 20.01 -20.08
CA LEU A 404 -11.37 18.65 -19.79
C LEU A 404 -12.08 18.04 -21.00
N SER A 405 -12.73 18.82 -21.85
CA SER A 405 -13.41 18.34 -23.06
C SER A 405 -12.48 17.73 -24.12
N GLN A 406 -11.18 18.05 -24.08
CA GLN A 406 -10.16 17.53 -25.00
C GLN A 406 -9.63 16.15 -24.60
N LEU A 407 -9.97 15.70 -23.41
CA LEU A 407 -9.56 14.39 -22.87
C LEU A 407 -10.57 13.31 -23.22
N ASP A 408 -10.10 12.07 -23.32
CA ASP A 408 -10.97 10.90 -23.51
C ASP A 408 -11.64 10.54 -22.18
N PHE A 409 -10.90 10.61 -21.06
CA PHE A 409 -11.37 10.28 -19.72
C PHE A 409 -10.60 11.07 -18.64
N VAL A 410 -11.16 11.10 -17.42
CA VAL A 410 -10.57 11.75 -16.25
C VAL A 410 -10.62 10.79 -15.06
N VAL A 411 -9.47 10.58 -14.44
CA VAL A 411 -9.35 9.99 -13.10
C VAL A 411 -9.37 11.15 -12.10
N ALA A 412 -10.33 11.19 -11.19
CA ALA A 412 -10.44 12.23 -10.17
C ALA A 412 -9.96 11.70 -8.82
N SER A 413 -8.94 12.33 -8.23
CA SER A 413 -8.25 11.86 -7.04
C SER A 413 -8.06 12.95 -5.99
N ILE A 414 -7.99 12.57 -4.71
CA ILE A 414 -7.65 13.47 -3.61
C ILE A 414 -6.22 13.23 -3.17
N HIS A 415 -5.34 14.23 -3.33
CA HIS A 415 -3.94 14.16 -2.91
C HIS A 415 -3.60 15.09 -1.74
N SER A 416 -4.47 16.02 -1.41
CA SER A 416 -4.22 17.04 -0.38
C SER A 416 -5.33 17.10 0.66
N GLY A 417 -4.99 17.50 1.88
CA GLY A 417 -5.96 17.65 2.97
C GLY A 417 -6.54 16.31 3.45
N LEU A 418 -5.74 15.24 3.45
CA LEU A 418 -6.16 13.87 3.80
C LEU A 418 -6.67 13.72 5.25
N ASN A 419 -6.31 14.65 6.14
CA ASN A 419 -6.77 14.67 7.54
C ASN A 419 -8.16 15.36 7.72
N MET A 420 -9.02 15.31 6.69
CA MET A 420 -10.36 15.88 6.74
C MET A 420 -11.35 14.99 7.47
N ASP A 421 -12.43 15.59 7.98
CA ASP A 421 -13.58 14.87 8.50
C ASP A 421 -14.45 14.26 7.37
N MET A 422 -15.41 13.45 7.75
CA MET A 422 -16.29 12.74 6.82
C MET A 422 -17.17 13.71 6.00
N ASP A 423 -17.66 14.78 6.60
CA ASP A 423 -18.55 15.74 5.90
C ASP A 423 -17.80 16.46 4.80
N LYS A 424 -16.56 16.88 5.08
CA LYS A 424 -15.68 17.50 4.10
C LYS A 424 -15.26 16.53 2.99
N ALA A 425 -14.96 15.27 3.35
CA ALA A 425 -14.62 14.23 2.39
C ALA A 425 -15.81 13.98 1.44
N HIS A 426 -17.04 13.85 1.98
CA HIS A 426 -18.24 13.67 1.19
C HIS A 426 -18.49 14.86 0.26
N LEU A 427 -18.41 16.09 0.77
CA LEU A 427 -18.61 17.29 -0.06
C LEU A 427 -17.68 17.31 -1.27
N ARG A 428 -16.37 17.04 -1.06
CA ARG A 428 -15.37 17.00 -2.13
C ARG A 428 -15.65 15.90 -3.14
N LEU A 429 -15.89 14.67 -2.65
CA LEU A 429 -16.11 13.50 -3.51
C LEU A 429 -17.41 13.63 -4.30
N ILE A 430 -18.53 14.02 -3.67
CA ILE A 430 -19.82 14.14 -4.35
C ILE A 430 -19.73 15.19 -5.45
N ARG A 431 -19.14 16.34 -5.19
CA ARG A 431 -19.00 17.40 -6.20
C ARG A 431 -18.13 16.97 -7.39
N ALA A 432 -17.07 16.20 -7.14
CA ALA A 432 -16.24 15.63 -8.19
C ALA A 432 -16.99 14.53 -8.98
N ILE A 433 -17.76 13.68 -8.30
CA ILE A 433 -18.60 12.64 -8.93
C ILE A 433 -19.68 13.25 -9.82
N GLU A 434 -20.31 14.36 -9.39
CA GLU A 434 -21.32 15.08 -10.16
C GLU A 434 -20.74 15.86 -11.34
N ASN A 435 -19.41 16.04 -11.39
CA ASN A 435 -18.77 16.66 -12.54
C ASN A 435 -18.87 15.74 -13.78
N PRO A 436 -19.46 16.21 -14.90
CA PRO A 436 -19.72 15.36 -16.05
C PRO A 436 -18.45 14.76 -16.69
N PHE A 437 -17.30 15.38 -16.52
CA PHE A 437 -16.03 14.90 -17.05
C PHE A 437 -15.40 13.77 -16.22
N THR A 438 -15.77 13.59 -14.94
CA THR A 438 -15.23 12.53 -14.10
C THR A 438 -15.62 11.15 -14.64
N THR A 439 -14.65 10.36 -15.06
CA THR A 439 -14.86 8.99 -15.57
C THR A 439 -14.59 7.95 -14.51
N ILE A 440 -13.50 8.09 -13.78
CA ILE A 440 -13.03 7.15 -12.76
C ILE A 440 -12.76 7.95 -11.48
N LEU A 441 -13.22 7.45 -10.35
CA LEU A 441 -12.85 7.97 -9.04
C LEU A 441 -11.62 7.18 -8.57
N GLY A 442 -10.46 7.85 -8.53
CA GLY A 442 -9.16 7.25 -8.23
C GLY A 442 -8.98 6.98 -6.73
N HIS A 443 -8.21 5.94 -6.37
CA HIS A 443 -7.83 5.52 -5.00
C HIS A 443 -8.68 6.13 -3.87
N LEU A 444 -9.95 5.69 -3.84
CA LEU A 444 -11.11 6.30 -3.18
C LEU A 444 -10.88 6.85 -1.78
N THR A 445 -10.09 6.20 -0.95
CA THR A 445 -9.89 6.61 0.46
C THR A 445 -8.51 7.21 0.71
N GLY A 446 -7.59 7.10 -0.25
CA GLY A 446 -6.20 7.50 -0.10
C GLY A 446 -5.45 6.70 0.97
N ARG A 447 -5.91 5.49 1.31
CA ARG A 447 -5.24 4.64 2.30
C ARG A 447 -3.89 4.15 1.82
N LEU A 448 -3.01 3.85 2.78
CA LEU A 448 -1.78 3.11 2.59
C LEU A 448 -1.73 1.99 3.63
N LEU A 449 -1.83 0.76 3.19
CA LEU A 449 -1.88 -0.44 4.05
C LEU A 449 -0.67 -0.45 5.00
N LEU A 450 -0.91 -0.72 6.28
CA LEU A 450 0.05 -0.72 7.38
C LEU A 450 0.65 0.66 7.73
N LEU A 451 0.37 1.72 6.97
CA LEU A 451 1.03 3.02 7.10
C LEU A 451 0.08 4.18 7.38
N ARG A 452 -1.06 4.22 6.69
CA ARG A 452 -2.05 5.30 6.82
C ARG A 452 -3.45 4.77 6.59
N ASN A 453 -4.33 5.02 7.51
CA ASN A 453 -5.75 4.79 7.30
C ASN A 453 -6.28 5.76 6.23
N GLY A 454 -7.26 5.33 5.46
CA GLY A 454 -7.99 6.23 4.56
C GLY A 454 -8.73 7.31 5.35
N TYR A 455 -9.01 8.44 4.69
CA TYR A 455 -9.90 9.44 5.29
C TYR A 455 -11.33 8.86 5.45
N PRO A 456 -12.09 9.32 6.46
CA PRO A 456 -13.38 8.72 6.78
C PRO A 456 -14.43 9.04 5.69
N ILE A 457 -15.10 8.00 5.18
CA ILE A 457 -16.24 8.11 4.26
C ILE A 457 -17.32 7.10 4.61
N ASN A 458 -18.55 7.39 4.20
CA ASN A 458 -19.60 6.38 4.06
C ASN A 458 -19.51 5.79 2.63
N HIS A 459 -18.96 4.59 2.51
CA HIS A 459 -18.73 3.94 1.23
C HIS A 459 -20.04 3.71 0.45
N GLU A 460 -21.13 3.30 1.11
CA GLU A 460 -22.42 3.09 0.44
C GLU A 460 -22.91 4.38 -0.20
N TYR A 461 -22.82 5.51 0.51
CA TYR A 461 -23.24 6.81 0.02
C TYR A 461 -22.43 7.25 -1.20
N ILE A 462 -21.10 7.05 -1.18
CA ILE A 462 -20.23 7.40 -2.30
C ILE A 462 -20.46 6.46 -3.51
N ILE A 463 -20.58 5.15 -3.28
CA ILE A 463 -20.87 4.19 -4.35
C ILE A 463 -22.24 4.46 -4.99
N ASP A 464 -23.26 4.80 -4.20
CA ASP A 464 -24.58 5.17 -4.71
C ASP A 464 -24.52 6.45 -5.58
N ALA A 465 -23.72 7.43 -5.18
CA ALA A 465 -23.47 8.63 -6.00
C ALA A 465 -22.76 8.28 -7.31
N CYS A 466 -21.76 7.41 -7.29
CA CYS A 466 -21.08 6.91 -8.49
C CYS A 466 -22.07 6.19 -9.43
N ALA A 467 -22.96 5.36 -8.89
CA ALA A 467 -23.99 4.67 -9.67
C ALA A 467 -24.95 5.66 -10.35
N GLN A 468 -25.39 6.69 -9.65
CA GLN A 468 -26.32 7.72 -10.18
C GLN A 468 -25.68 8.53 -11.30
N ASN A 469 -24.37 8.83 -11.19
CA ASN A 469 -23.65 9.64 -12.16
C ASN A 469 -22.90 8.80 -13.20
N GLY A 470 -22.97 7.46 -13.13
CA GLY A 470 -22.26 6.54 -14.01
C GLY A 470 -20.74 6.64 -13.90
N VAL A 471 -20.19 7.01 -12.76
CA VAL A 471 -18.75 7.07 -12.50
C VAL A 471 -18.24 5.71 -12.11
N CYS A 472 -17.14 5.27 -12.72
CA CYS A 472 -16.41 4.06 -12.37
C CYS A 472 -15.58 4.31 -11.10
N ILE A 473 -15.37 3.28 -10.28
CA ILE A 473 -14.47 3.39 -9.12
C ILE A 473 -13.19 2.60 -9.42
N GLU A 474 -12.05 3.19 -9.09
CA GLU A 474 -10.77 2.51 -9.17
C GLU A 474 -10.62 1.49 -8.04
N LEU A 475 -10.12 0.30 -8.38
CA LEU A 475 -9.34 -0.52 -7.49
C LEU A 475 -7.88 -0.27 -7.83
N ASN A 476 -7.24 0.65 -7.13
CA ASN A 476 -5.82 0.91 -7.28
C ASN A 476 -5.03 -0.34 -6.93
N ALA A 477 -4.31 -0.88 -7.90
CA ALA A 477 -3.65 -2.18 -7.82
C ALA A 477 -2.31 -2.14 -7.08
N HIS A 478 -1.82 -0.92 -6.77
CA HIS A 478 -0.56 -0.77 -6.05
C HIS A 478 -0.63 -1.52 -4.70
N PRO A 479 0.33 -2.44 -4.40
CA PRO A 479 0.23 -3.35 -3.24
C PRO A 479 0.11 -2.69 -1.88
N TYR A 480 0.54 -1.43 -1.77
CA TYR A 480 0.40 -0.65 -0.53
C TYR A 480 -0.94 0.08 -0.44
N ARG A 481 -1.75 0.11 -1.49
CA ARG A 481 -3.06 0.75 -1.51
C ARG A 481 -4.19 -0.27 -1.53
N LEU A 482 -4.33 -1.03 -2.62
CA LEU A 482 -5.47 -1.92 -2.93
C LEU A 482 -6.81 -1.26 -2.56
N ASP A 483 -7.01 -0.04 -3.09
CA ASP A 483 -8.08 0.90 -2.78
C ASP A 483 -8.89 1.22 -4.07
N LEU A 484 -10.08 0.85 -4.19
CA LEU A 484 -11.15 0.46 -3.25
C LEU A 484 -10.84 -0.83 -2.47
N ASP A 485 -11.26 -0.89 -1.20
CA ASP A 485 -11.18 -2.15 -0.45
C ASP A 485 -12.05 -3.23 -1.08
N TRP A 486 -11.51 -4.46 -1.19
CA TRP A 486 -12.20 -5.59 -1.81
C TRP A 486 -13.58 -5.88 -1.20
N THR A 487 -13.80 -5.50 0.05
CA THR A 487 -15.05 -5.72 0.77
C THR A 487 -16.24 -4.94 0.19
N TRP A 488 -15.96 -3.90 -0.62
CA TRP A 488 -16.99 -3.05 -1.25
C TRP A 488 -17.31 -3.43 -2.69
N ILE A 489 -16.60 -4.38 -3.28
CA ILE A 489 -16.77 -4.77 -4.68
C ILE A 489 -18.17 -5.31 -4.95
N GLN A 490 -18.69 -6.22 -4.07
CA GLN A 490 -20.04 -6.77 -4.25
C GLN A 490 -21.12 -5.68 -4.20
N TYR A 491 -21.00 -4.74 -3.27
CA TYR A 491 -21.93 -3.62 -3.20
C TYR A 491 -21.89 -2.76 -4.47
N SER A 492 -20.69 -2.45 -4.96
CA SER A 492 -20.50 -1.69 -6.20
C SER A 492 -21.14 -2.38 -7.40
N GLN A 493 -20.93 -3.68 -7.56
CA GLN A 493 -21.53 -4.46 -8.65
C GLN A 493 -23.07 -4.51 -8.55
N LYS A 494 -23.64 -4.70 -7.35
CA LYS A 494 -25.09 -4.67 -7.11
C LYS A 494 -25.71 -3.32 -7.49
N LYS A 495 -24.98 -2.24 -7.37
CA LYS A 495 -25.41 -0.89 -7.77
C LYS A 495 -25.13 -0.56 -9.25
N GLY A 496 -24.50 -1.47 -10.00
CA GLY A 496 -24.16 -1.27 -11.40
C GLY A 496 -22.94 -0.38 -11.64
N VAL A 497 -22.12 -0.16 -10.60
CA VAL A 497 -20.86 0.57 -10.70
C VAL A 497 -19.78 -0.37 -11.24
N MET A 498 -19.12 0.03 -12.32
CA MET A 498 -17.94 -0.68 -12.85
C MET A 498 -16.71 -0.40 -11.96
N ILE A 499 -15.79 -1.36 -11.94
CA ILE A 499 -14.50 -1.22 -11.25
C ILE A 499 -13.39 -1.21 -12.32
N SER A 500 -12.44 -0.29 -12.19
CA SER A 500 -11.22 -0.24 -13.00
C SER A 500 -10.04 -0.65 -12.14
N ILE A 501 -9.32 -1.71 -12.55
CA ILE A 501 -8.12 -2.18 -11.86
C ILE A 501 -6.93 -1.44 -12.46
N ASN A 502 -6.31 -0.53 -11.74
CA ASN A 502 -5.27 0.35 -12.29
C ASN A 502 -4.02 0.36 -11.39
N PRO A 503 -2.81 0.35 -11.96
CA PRO A 503 -1.57 0.23 -11.19
C PRO A 503 -1.12 1.56 -10.56
N ASP A 504 -1.56 2.70 -11.06
CA ASP A 504 -1.04 4.02 -10.68
C ASP A 504 0.50 4.05 -10.86
N ALA A 505 0.92 3.56 -12.04
CA ALA A 505 2.31 3.25 -12.31
C ALA A 505 3.13 4.49 -12.66
N HIS A 506 4.22 4.72 -11.92
CA HIS A 506 5.20 5.79 -12.15
C HIS A 506 6.47 5.29 -12.87
N GLU A 507 6.50 4.00 -13.16
CA GLU A 507 7.49 3.34 -14.01
C GLU A 507 6.85 2.12 -14.69
N LYS A 508 7.42 1.70 -15.82
CA LYS A 508 6.88 0.58 -16.60
C LYS A 508 6.78 -0.74 -15.83
N GLN A 509 7.65 -0.98 -14.84
CA GLN A 509 7.61 -2.15 -13.97
C GLN A 509 6.37 -2.16 -13.07
N GLY A 510 5.80 -0.99 -12.74
CA GLY A 510 4.58 -0.87 -11.96
C GLY A 510 3.36 -1.56 -12.59
N TYR A 511 3.39 -1.88 -13.90
CA TYR A 511 2.31 -2.66 -14.53
C TYR A 511 2.17 -4.08 -13.96
N HIS A 512 3.21 -4.63 -13.33
CA HIS A 512 3.13 -5.91 -12.62
C HIS A 512 2.19 -5.87 -11.42
N ASP A 513 1.94 -4.69 -10.86
CA ASP A 513 1.01 -4.52 -9.74
C ASP A 513 -0.44 -4.87 -10.11
N MET A 514 -0.79 -4.83 -11.41
CA MET A 514 -2.09 -5.27 -11.92
C MET A 514 -2.44 -6.70 -11.50
N PHE A 515 -1.44 -7.57 -11.32
CA PHE A 515 -1.63 -8.92 -10.79
C PHE A 515 -2.21 -8.90 -9.38
N PHE A 516 -1.65 -8.09 -8.48
CA PHE A 516 -2.10 -7.97 -7.09
C PHE A 516 -3.47 -7.29 -6.99
N GLY A 517 -3.72 -6.28 -7.83
CA GLY A 517 -5.04 -5.68 -7.97
C GLY A 517 -6.10 -6.70 -8.42
N THR A 518 -5.73 -7.59 -9.35
CA THR A 518 -6.64 -8.66 -9.81
C THR A 518 -6.92 -9.67 -8.70
N LEU A 519 -5.93 -10.07 -7.90
CA LEU A 519 -6.15 -10.94 -6.75
C LEU A 519 -7.11 -10.31 -5.72
N ALA A 520 -6.92 -9.03 -5.41
CA ALA A 520 -7.84 -8.30 -4.53
C ALA A 520 -9.25 -8.18 -5.12
N ALA A 521 -9.36 -7.98 -6.44
CA ALA A 521 -10.64 -7.94 -7.15
C ALA A 521 -11.38 -9.30 -7.10
N ARG A 522 -10.67 -10.41 -7.34
CA ARG A 522 -11.20 -11.77 -7.21
C ARG A 522 -11.64 -12.08 -5.79
N LYS A 523 -10.85 -11.68 -4.80
CA LYS A 523 -11.20 -11.79 -3.38
C LYS A 523 -12.54 -11.11 -3.08
N GLY A 524 -12.79 -9.96 -3.68
CA GLY A 524 -14.08 -9.24 -3.60
C GLY A 524 -15.16 -9.81 -4.53
N GLY A 525 -14.88 -10.84 -5.32
CA GLY A 525 -15.83 -11.45 -6.25
C GLY A 525 -16.16 -10.56 -7.46
N LEU A 526 -15.20 -9.77 -7.96
CA LEU A 526 -15.40 -8.94 -9.15
C LEU A 526 -15.58 -9.82 -10.40
N LEU A 527 -16.62 -9.53 -11.17
CA LEU A 527 -16.91 -10.19 -12.44
C LEU A 527 -16.23 -9.47 -13.61
N THR A 528 -15.80 -10.23 -14.62
CA THR A 528 -15.20 -9.69 -15.86
C THR A 528 -16.07 -8.61 -16.50
N LYS A 529 -17.39 -8.86 -16.60
CA LYS A 529 -18.35 -7.91 -17.19
C LYS A 529 -18.51 -6.59 -16.41
N ASN A 530 -18.08 -6.55 -15.16
CA ASN A 530 -18.13 -5.37 -14.29
C ASN A 530 -16.75 -4.69 -14.16
N THR A 531 -15.75 -5.15 -14.93
CA THR A 531 -14.39 -4.63 -14.94
C THR A 531 -14.18 -3.74 -16.15
N LEU A 532 -13.93 -2.45 -15.93
CA LEU A 532 -13.86 -1.44 -16.98
C LEU A 532 -12.73 -1.74 -17.97
N ASN A 533 -11.55 -2.03 -17.47
CA ASN A 533 -10.37 -2.30 -18.30
C ASN A 533 -10.21 -3.76 -18.75
N ALA A 534 -11.26 -4.57 -18.59
CA ALA A 534 -11.45 -5.83 -19.32
C ALA A 534 -12.25 -5.66 -20.62
N LEU A 535 -12.81 -4.48 -20.88
CA LEU A 535 -13.48 -4.16 -22.13
C LEU A 535 -12.47 -4.12 -23.30
N SER A 536 -12.90 -4.52 -24.50
CA SER A 536 -12.12 -4.30 -25.72
C SER A 536 -11.96 -2.81 -26.04
N ILE A 537 -11.08 -2.45 -26.97
CA ILE A 537 -10.93 -1.04 -27.41
C ILE A 537 -12.28 -0.48 -27.83
N GLU A 538 -13.03 -1.20 -28.68
CA GLU A 538 -14.33 -0.76 -29.22
C GLU A 538 -15.38 -0.60 -28.11
N GLU A 539 -15.42 -1.52 -27.15
CA GLU A 539 -16.33 -1.46 -26.02
C GLU A 539 -15.99 -0.31 -25.09
N PHE A 540 -14.69 -0.06 -24.85
CA PHE A 540 -14.24 1.05 -24.02
C PHE A 540 -14.47 2.40 -24.72
N GLU A 541 -14.18 2.52 -26.02
CA GLU A 541 -14.53 3.73 -26.79
C GLU A 541 -16.03 4.03 -26.75
N LYS A 542 -16.87 2.99 -26.90
CA LYS A 542 -18.32 3.13 -26.75
C LYS A 542 -18.71 3.58 -25.35
N TYR A 543 -18.12 2.99 -24.31
CA TYR A 543 -18.37 3.41 -22.94
C TYR A 543 -18.06 4.90 -22.74
N LEU A 544 -16.93 5.39 -23.24
CA LEU A 544 -16.53 6.78 -23.15
C LEU A 544 -17.47 7.69 -23.97
N PHE A 545 -17.86 7.26 -25.18
CA PHE A 545 -18.80 8.00 -26.01
C PHE A 545 -20.18 8.14 -25.35
N ASP A 546 -20.72 7.04 -24.81
CA ASP A 546 -22.02 7.04 -24.14
C ASP A 546 -22.03 7.95 -22.89
N ARG A 547 -20.88 8.09 -22.23
CA ARG A 547 -20.71 9.07 -21.13
C ARG A 547 -20.70 10.51 -21.64
N LYS A 548 -19.88 10.81 -22.66
CA LYS A 548 -19.81 12.16 -23.24
C LYS A 548 -21.14 12.64 -23.82
N GLY A 549 -21.96 11.73 -24.33
CA GLY A 549 -23.32 12.05 -24.81
C GLY A 549 -24.30 12.47 -23.72
N LYS A 550 -23.91 12.35 -22.43
CA LYS A 550 -24.68 12.84 -21.28
C LYS A 550 -24.25 14.24 -20.82
N ILE A 551 -23.15 14.79 -21.37
CA ILE A 551 -22.64 16.14 -21.16
C ILE A 551 -23.29 17.08 -22.16
#